data_117169c2e633b865f236de6ca493997b
#
_entry.id   117169c2e633b865f236de6ca493997b
#
_cell.length_a   1.000
_cell.length_b   1.000
_cell.length_c   1.000
_cell.angle_alpha   90.00
_cell.angle_beta   90.00
_cell.angle_gamma   90.00
#
_symmetry.space_group_name_H-M   'P 1'
#
loop_
_entity.id
_entity.type
_entity.pdbx_description
1 polymer ?
#
loop_
_entity_poly.entity_id
_entity_poly.type
_entity_poly.pdbx_seq_one_letter_code
_entity_poly.pdbx_strand_id
1 'polypeptide(L)'
;LKALEKGKIKIRKVDDNTADKVEILVHLSPGTSSDKTLDALYAFTDCEVNISPNCCVIDEKKPHFLNVSAVLKKSADNTLSLLRQELNIQRAETLETLHFASLEKIFIEERIYKDKQFEQAESMDAACEHIDMRLTPYYPQFVREVSKEDILKLMEIKMARILKFNKDKADEYIARLKEEIKEIDDKLAHIVDYTISWYQSLKDKYGKDYPRRTEIRSFDTIVATKVAEANEKLYINREDGFIGTG
;
A
#
# COMPACT_ATOMS: atom_id res chain seq x y z
N LEU A 1 16.97 36.60 -14.93
CA LEU A 1 17.51 37.72 -15.74
C LEU A 1 16.48 38.86 -15.87
N LYS A 2 15.23 38.63 -16.31
CA LYS A 2 14.20 39.68 -16.46
C LYS A 2 13.96 40.55 -15.22
N ALA A 3 14.06 39.98 -14.02
CA ALA A 3 13.89 40.72 -12.76
C ALA A 3 15.12 41.61 -12.45
N LEU A 4 16.31 41.20 -12.89
CA LEU A 4 17.53 41.98 -12.81
C LEU A 4 17.48 43.21 -13.76
N GLU A 5 17.09 42.97 -15.03
CA GLU A 5 16.94 44.03 -16.07
C GLU A 5 15.91 45.08 -15.66
N LYS A 6 14.87 44.70 -14.93
CA LYS A 6 13.85 45.60 -14.38
C LYS A 6 14.25 46.26 -13.06
N GLY A 7 15.48 46.04 -12.60
CA GLY A 7 15.96 46.63 -11.33
C GLY A 7 15.28 46.13 -10.05
N LYS A 8 14.49 45.02 -10.14
CA LYS A 8 13.76 44.50 -8.97
C LYS A 8 14.63 43.72 -8.01
N ILE A 9 15.75 43.19 -8.50
CA ILE A 9 16.72 42.38 -7.73
C ILE A 9 18.12 42.84 -8.10
N LYS A 10 18.99 43.06 -7.07
CA LYS A 10 20.40 43.41 -7.27
C LYS A 10 21.29 42.20 -7.05
N ILE A 11 21.75 41.60 -8.13
CA ILE A 11 22.73 40.51 -8.14
C ILE A 11 23.89 40.88 -9.05
N ARG A 12 25.08 40.35 -8.74
CA ARG A 12 26.28 40.63 -9.54
C ARG A 12 26.33 39.78 -10.80
N LYS A 13 26.05 38.48 -10.69
CA LYS A 13 26.15 37.50 -11.77
C LYS A 13 25.29 36.28 -11.45
N VAL A 14 24.81 35.61 -12.45
CA VAL A 14 24.16 34.28 -12.38
C VAL A 14 24.92 33.33 -13.28
N ASP A 15 25.37 32.22 -12.74
CA ASP A 15 25.97 31.13 -13.48
C ASP A 15 25.02 29.94 -13.45
N ASP A 16 24.75 29.38 -14.61
CA ASP A 16 23.96 28.15 -14.76
C ASP A 16 24.94 27.00 -14.98
N ASN A 17 25.13 26.20 -13.94
CA ASN A 17 26.00 25.03 -13.95
C ASN A 17 25.19 23.73 -14.11
N THR A 18 23.97 23.83 -14.60
CA THR A 18 23.07 22.68 -14.75
C THR A 18 23.69 21.64 -15.67
N ALA A 19 23.85 20.41 -15.13
CA ALA A 19 24.23 19.20 -15.83
C ALA A 19 23.16 18.12 -15.55
N ASP A 20 23.53 16.98 -14.96
CA ASP A 20 22.57 15.96 -14.49
C ASP A 20 21.68 16.47 -13.35
N LYS A 21 22.19 17.41 -12.58
CA LYS A 21 21.47 18.12 -11.51
C LYS A 21 21.37 19.59 -11.83
N VAL A 22 20.20 20.18 -11.56
CA VAL A 22 19.99 21.61 -11.73
C VAL A 22 20.81 22.33 -10.68
N GLU A 23 21.74 23.21 -11.10
CA GLU A 23 22.54 24.08 -10.24
C GLU A 23 22.65 25.47 -10.83
N ILE A 24 22.06 26.46 -10.13
CA ILE A 24 22.12 27.87 -10.51
C ILE A 24 22.83 28.62 -9.40
N LEU A 25 23.98 29.20 -9.68
CA LEU A 25 24.78 29.97 -8.73
C LEU A 25 24.49 31.45 -8.88
N VAL A 26 23.98 32.08 -7.82
CA VAL A 26 23.68 33.50 -7.77
C VAL A 26 24.75 34.24 -6.96
N HIS A 27 25.53 35.10 -7.61
CA HIS A 27 26.57 35.90 -6.97
C HIS A 27 25.99 37.24 -6.49
N LEU A 28 26.10 37.49 -5.21
CA LEU A 28 25.62 38.72 -4.60
C LEU A 28 26.69 39.81 -4.63
N SER A 29 26.26 41.08 -4.62
CA SER A 29 27.16 42.24 -4.44
C SER A 29 27.62 42.30 -3.00
N PRO A 30 28.85 42.78 -2.73
CA PRO A 30 29.34 43.00 -1.35
C PRO A 30 28.36 43.84 -0.54
N GLY A 31 28.06 43.41 0.69
CA GLY A 31 27.13 44.10 1.60
C GLY A 31 25.63 43.78 1.36
N THR A 32 25.29 42.92 0.41
CA THR A 32 23.89 42.46 0.19
C THR A 32 23.57 41.29 1.11
N SER A 33 22.44 41.36 1.81
CA SER A 33 21.96 40.25 2.65
C SER A 33 21.44 39.10 1.77
N SER A 34 21.93 37.88 2.04
CA SER A 34 21.44 36.66 1.37
C SER A 34 19.94 36.44 1.58
N ASP A 35 19.45 36.66 2.81
CA ASP A 35 18.04 36.41 3.16
C ASP A 35 17.11 37.38 2.42
N LYS A 36 17.46 38.68 2.35
CA LYS A 36 16.68 39.68 1.59
C LYS A 36 16.68 39.36 0.09
N THR A 37 17.82 38.87 -0.44
CA THR A 37 17.89 38.47 -1.84
C THR A 37 17.05 37.23 -2.11
N LEU A 38 17.03 36.27 -1.18
CA LEU A 38 16.19 35.09 -1.28
C LEU A 38 14.70 35.47 -1.31
N ASP A 39 14.27 36.36 -0.39
CA ASP A 39 12.90 36.87 -0.36
C ASP A 39 12.55 37.61 -1.66
N ALA A 40 13.50 38.39 -2.20
CA ALA A 40 13.31 39.07 -3.47
C ALA A 40 13.21 38.08 -4.67
N LEU A 41 13.94 36.98 -4.63
CA LEU A 41 13.81 35.94 -5.64
C LEU A 41 12.43 35.31 -5.61
N TYR A 42 11.89 34.99 -4.43
CA TYR A 42 10.52 34.48 -4.28
C TYR A 42 9.45 35.49 -4.72
N ALA A 43 9.64 36.79 -4.38
CA ALA A 43 8.64 37.80 -4.68
C ALA A 43 8.62 38.24 -6.18
N PHE A 44 9.76 38.20 -6.88
CA PHE A 44 9.92 38.80 -8.21
C PHE A 44 10.32 37.84 -9.32
N THR A 45 10.48 36.55 -9.00
CA THR A 45 10.81 35.52 -10.01
C THR A 45 9.88 34.31 -9.88
N ASP A 46 10.03 33.36 -10.80
CA ASP A 46 9.28 32.09 -10.80
C ASP A 46 9.89 31.04 -9.84
N CYS A 47 10.61 31.49 -8.78
CA CYS A 47 11.10 30.59 -7.73
C CYS A 47 9.98 30.06 -6.85
N GLU A 48 8.82 30.71 -6.83
CA GLU A 48 7.59 30.26 -6.20
C GLU A 48 6.56 29.91 -7.28
N VAL A 49 6.04 28.70 -7.22
CA VAL A 49 5.01 28.21 -8.13
C VAL A 49 3.84 27.66 -7.34
N ASN A 50 2.66 28.19 -7.58
CA ASN A 50 1.44 27.66 -7.02
C ASN A 50 1.03 26.38 -7.75
N ILE A 51 0.92 25.28 -7.02
CA ILE A 51 0.43 24.02 -7.54
C ILE A 51 -0.98 23.79 -7.01
N SER A 52 -1.97 23.83 -7.89
CA SER A 52 -3.36 23.51 -7.57
C SER A 52 -3.71 22.13 -8.14
N PRO A 53 -3.45 21.05 -7.39
CA PRO A 53 -3.67 19.70 -7.88
C PRO A 53 -5.17 19.44 -8.02
N ASN A 54 -5.58 18.94 -9.18
CA ASN A 54 -6.93 18.45 -9.43
C ASN A 54 -6.87 16.92 -9.52
N CYS A 55 -7.17 16.24 -8.40
CA CYS A 55 -7.13 14.79 -8.33
C CYS A 55 -8.41 14.21 -8.89
N CYS A 56 -8.35 13.67 -10.11
CA CYS A 56 -9.42 12.86 -10.69
C CYS A 56 -9.07 11.38 -10.51
N VAL A 57 -9.89 10.64 -9.79
CA VAL A 57 -9.74 9.20 -9.56
C VAL A 57 -10.93 8.45 -10.12
N ILE A 58 -10.70 7.24 -10.61
CA ILE A 58 -11.79 6.36 -11.06
C ILE A 58 -12.16 5.45 -9.89
N ASP A 59 -13.40 5.49 -9.50
CA ASP A 59 -13.99 4.66 -8.47
C ASP A 59 -15.32 4.09 -8.95
N GLU A 60 -15.52 2.80 -8.77
CA GLU A 60 -16.72 2.09 -9.28
C GLU A 60 -17.06 2.43 -10.75
N LYS A 61 -16.02 2.50 -11.59
CA LYS A 61 -16.09 2.86 -13.02
C LYS A 61 -16.58 4.29 -13.31
N LYS A 62 -16.58 5.18 -12.30
CA LYS A 62 -16.95 6.59 -12.44
C LYS A 62 -15.80 7.50 -12.05
N PRO A 63 -15.61 8.64 -12.73
CA PRO A 63 -14.62 9.63 -12.33
C PRO A 63 -15.13 10.43 -11.12
N HIS A 64 -14.26 10.58 -10.12
CA HIS A 64 -14.49 11.41 -8.94
C HIS A 64 -13.36 12.44 -8.80
N PHE A 65 -13.74 13.70 -8.55
CA PHE A 65 -12.81 14.79 -8.28
C PHE A 65 -12.70 14.95 -6.77
N LEU A 66 -11.51 14.64 -6.22
CA LEU A 66 -11.27 14.60 -4.79
C LEU A 66 -10.06 15.47 -4.45
N ASN A 67 -9.99 15.94 -3.20
CA ASN A 67 -8.76 16.51 -2.67
C ASN A 67 -7.77 15.39 -2.28
N VAL A 68 -6.49 15.76 -2.09
CA VAL A 68 -5.41 14.80 -1.78
C VAL A 68 -5.71 13.97 -0.52
N SER A 69 -6.24 14.61 0.53
CA SER A 69 -6.59 13.92 1.78
C SER A 69 -7.68 12.87 1.58
N ALA A 70 -8.69 13.18 0.77
CA ALA A 70 -9.77 12.25 0.45
C ALA A 70 -9.27 11.06 -0.39
N VAL A 71 -8.36 11.30 -1.34
CA VAL A 71 -7.71 10.23 -2.12
C VAL A 71 -6.90 9.31 -1.21
N LEU A 72 -6.09 9.86 -0.30
CA LEU A 72 -5.30 9.07 0.64
C LEU A 72 -6.18 8.24 1.57
N LYS A 73 -7.24 8.84 2.13
CA LYS A 73 -8.20 8.12 2.98
C LYS A 73 -8.84 6.97 2.21
N LYS A 74 -9.34 7.23 1.01
CA LYS A 74 -9.96 6.21 0.16
C LYS A 74 -8.97 5.09 -0.20
N SER A 75 -7.72 5.41 -0.49
CA SER A 75 -6.67 4.42 -0.75
C SER A 75 -6.41 3.54 0.47
N ALA A 76 -6.36 4.12 1.67
CA ALA A 76 -6.19 3.38 2.92
C ALA A 76 -7.38 2.46 3.21
N ASP A 77 -8.62 2.97 3.07
CA ASP A 77 -9.85 2.19 3.27
C ASP A 77 -9.94 1.02 2.27
N ASN A 78 -9.56 1.27 1.01
CA ASN A 78 -9.51 0.22 -0.02
C ASN A 78 -8.45 -0.85 0.29
N THR A 79 -7.26 -0.45 0.73
CA THR A 79 -6.20 -1.39 1.14
C THR A 79 -6.67 -2.28 2.29
N LEU A 80 -7.30 -1.71 3.31
CA LEU A 80 -7.87 -2.48 4.42
C LEU A 80 -8.92 -3.49 3.92
N SER A 81 -9.79 -3.07 2.99
CA SER A 81 -10.80 -3.95 2.40
C SER A 81 -10.17 -5.09 1.61
N LEU A 82 -9.15 -4.82 0.81
CA LEU A 82 -8.43 -5.84 0.01
C LEU A 82 -7.68 -6.83 0.90
N LEU A 83 -6.97 -6.36 1.93
CA LEU A 83 -6.29 -7.24 2.89
C LEU A 83 -7.27 -8.15 3.63
N ARG A 84 -8.46 -7.63 3.99
CA ARG A 84 -9.53 -8.45 4.58
C ARG A 84 -10.02 -9.52 3.60
N GLN A 85 -10.21 -9.17 2.33
CA GLN A 85 -10.61 -10.13 1.30
C GLN A 85 -9.54 -11.21 1.08
N GLU A 86 -8.28 -10.82 0.99
CA GLU A 86 -7.14 -11.74 0.88
C GLU A 86 -7.10 -12.74 2.03
N LEU A 87 -7.20 -12.27 3.27
CA LEU A 87 -7.24 -13.13 4.45
C LEU A 87 -8.45 -14.08 4.46
N ASN A 88 -9.62 -13.63 4.02
CA ASN A 88 -10.79 -14.49 3.91
C ASN A 88 -10.62 -15.60 2.84
N ILE A 89 -9.98 -15.28 1.71
CA ILE A 89 -9.65 -16.26 0.68
C ILE A 89 -8.66 -17.28 1.22
N GLN A 90 -7.56 -16.83 1.83
CA GLN A 90 -6.56 -17.71 2.45
C GLN A 90 -7.19 -18.62 3.51
N ARG A 91 -8.06 -18.05 4.35
CA ARG A 91 -8.82 -18.83 5.34
C ARG A 91 -9.66 -19.94 4.71
N ALA A 92 -10.40 -19.61 3.66
CA ALA A 92 -11.25 -20.58 2.97
C ALA A 92 -10.41 -21.70 2.32
N GLU A 93 -9.31 -21.36 1.67
CA GLU A 93 -8.38 -22.33 1.05
C GLU A 93 -7.73 -23.25 2.11
N THR A 94 -7.30 -22.67 3.24
CA THR A 94 -6.71 -23.44 4.34
C THR A 94 -7.73 -24.35 5.01
N LEU A 95 -8.99 -23.91 5.17
CA LEU A 95 -10.09 -24.73 5.69
C LEU A 95 -10.42 -25.92 4.76
N GLU A 96 -10.47 -25.69 3.44
CA GLU A 96 -10.66 -26.79 2.46
C GLU A 96 -9.48 -27.77 2.49
N THR A 97 -8.26 -27.27 2.62
CA THR A 97 -7.06 -28.10 2.76
C THR A 97 -7.11 -28.93 4.05
N LEU A 98 -7.52 -28.32 5.17
CA LEU A 98 -7.69 -29.02 6.44
C LEU A 98 -8.80 -30.08 6.36
N HIS A 99 -9.92 -29.76 5.73
CA HIS A 99 -11.03 -30.69 5.51
C HIS A 99 -10.55 -31.93 4.78
N PHE A 100 -9.91 -31.75 3.62
CA PHE A 100 -9.42 -32.88 2.82
C PHE A 100 -8.30 -33.67 3.52
N ALA A 101 -7.38 -33.02 4.20
CA ALA A 101 -6.32 -33.68 4.97
C ALA A 101 -6.89 -34.53 6.11
N SER A 102 -7.96 -34.07 6.76
CA SER A 102 -8.66 -34.83 7.80
C SER A 102 -9.41 -36.04 7.25
N LEU A 103 -10.06 -35.87 6.10
CA LEU A 103 -10.72 -36.99 5.36
C LEU A 103 -9.71 -38.04 4.91
N GLU A 104 -8.60 -37.61 4.25
CA GLU A 104 -7.53 -38.52 3.81
C GLU A 104 -6.94 -39.31 4.96
N LYS A 105 -6.67 -38.65 6.08
CA LYS A 105 -6.15 -39.29 7.29
C LYS A 105 -7.08 -40.43 7.74
N ILE A 106 -8.37 -40.13 7.95
CA ILE A 106 -9.35 -41.12 8.43
C ILE A 106 -9.54 -42.25 7.40
N PHE A 107 -9.65 -41.92 6.12
CA PHE A 107 -9.79 -42.90 5.04
C PHE A 107 -8.66 -43.93 5.02
N ILE A 108 -7.43 -43.50 5.27
CA ILE A 108 -6.25 -44.38 5.28
C ILE A 108 -6.09 -45.10 6.62
N GLU A 109 -6.29 -44.44 7.76
CA GLU A 109 -6.16 -45.04 9.11
C GLU A 109 -7.18 -46.13 9.33
N GLU A 110 -8.44 -45.88 8.98
CA GLU A 110 -9.54 -46.83 9.09
C GLU A 110 -9.55 -47.90 7.97
N ARG A 111 -8.58 -47.79 7.04
CA ARG A 111 -8.41 -48.73 5.90
C ARG A 111 -9.68 -48.90 5.07
N ILE A 112 -10.50 -47.88 4.93
CA ILE A 112 -11.78 -47.91 4.21
C ILE A 112 -11.59 -48.44 2.78
N TYR A 113 -10.45 -48.12 2.16
CA TYR A 113 -10.06 -48.60 0.83
C TYR A 113 -9.83 -50.13 0.75
N LYS A 114 -9.83 -50.88 1.88
CA LYS A 114 -9.71 -52.33 1.97
C LYS A 114 -11.00 -53.02 2.39
N ASP A 115 -12.07 -52.30 2.56
CA ASP A 115 -13.33 -52.90 2.93
C ASP A 115 -13.87 -53.75 1.78
N LYS A 116 -14.31 -54.98 2.08
CA LYS A 116 -14.85 -55.90 1.05
C LYS A 116 -16.03 -55.30 0.29
N GLN A 117 -16.86 -54.53 0.96
CA GLN A 117 -18.00 -53.85 0.36
C GLN A 117 -17.58 -52.75 -0.63
N PHE A 118 -16.46 -52.09 -0.37
CA PHE A 118 -15.85 -51.13 -1.30
C PHE A 118 -15.25 -51.88 -2.53
N GLU A 119 -14.51 -52.96 -2.30
CA GLU A 119 -13.88 -53.72 -3.38
C GLU A 119 -14.90 -54.44 -4.28
N GLN A 120 -16.07 -54.82 -3.76
CA GLN A 120 -17.14 -55.53 -4.43
C GLN A 120 -18.29 -54.63 -4.88
N ALA A 121 -18.13 -53.31 -4.80
CA ALA A 121 -19.16 -52.35 -5.21
C ALA A 121 -19.47 -52.49 -6.70
N GLU A 122 -20.73 -52.70 -7.04
CA GLU A 122 -21.18 -52.89 -8.44
C GLU A 122 -21.22 -51.59 -9.23
N SER A 123 -21.21 -50.45 -8.54
CA SER A 123 -21.23 -49.11 -9.15
C SER A 123 -20.41 -48.13 -8.36
N MET A 124 -20.01 -47.02 -9.02
CA MET A 124 -19.32 -45.88 -8.37
C MET A 124 -20.18 -45.25 -7.26
N ASP A 125 -21.49 -45.19 -7.46
CA ASP A 125 -22.41 -44.63 -6.47
C ASP A 125 -22.48 -45.50 -5.22
N ALA A 126 -22.54 -46.83 -5.36
CA ALA A 126 -22.50 -47.77 -4.23
C ALA A 126 -21.18 -47.69 -3.45
N ALA A 127 -20.07 -47.51 -4.16
CA ALA A 127 -18.76 -47.26 -3.52
C ALA A 127 -18.75 -45.96 -2.74
N CYS A 128 -19.31 -44.88 -3.29
CA CYS A 128 -19.43 -43.57 -2.60
C CYS A 128 -20.30 -43.68 -1.36
N GLU A 129 -21.46 -44.35 -1.43
CA GLU A 129 -22.35 -44.52 -0.27
C GLU A 129 -21.68 -45.32 0.84
N HIS A 130 -20.92 -46.38 0.48
CA HIS A 130 -20.15 -47.13 1.47
C HIS A 130 -19.11 -46.25 2.18
N ILE A 131 -18.32 -45.46 1.44
CA ILE A 131 -17.32 -44.58 2.02
C ILE A 131 -18.00 -43.52 2.96
N ASP A 132 -19.11 -42.94 2.50
CA ASP A 132 -19.88 -41.97 3.27
C ASP A 132 -20.37 -42.55 4.60
N MET A 133 -20.96 -43.72 4.55
CA MET A 133 -21.41 -44.47 5.74
C MET A 133 -20.24 -44.73 6.71
N ARG A 134 -19.07 -45.07 6.22
CA ARG A 134 -17.87 -45.32 7.03
C ARG A 134 -17.29 -44.07 7.61
N LEU A 135 -17.44 -42.92 6.97
CA LEU A 135 -17.00 -41.63 7.44
C LEU A 135 -18.00 -40.99 8.44
N THR A 136 -19.25 -41.37 8.45
CA THR A 136 -20.31 -40.83 9.29
C THR A 136 -19.94 -40.69 10.78
N PRO A 137 -19.29 -41.65 11.46
CA PRO A 137 -18.88 -41.52 12.85
C PRO A 137 -17.86 -40.39 13.12
N TYR A 138 -17.16 -39.97 12.08
CA TYR A 138 -16.10 -38.96 12.13
C TYR A 138 -16.56 -37.55 11.71
N TYR A 139 -17.79 -37.37 11.25
CA TYR A 139 -18.35 -36.11 10.78
C TYR A 139 -18.15 -34.95 11.73
N PRO A 140 -18.29 -35.09 13.09
CA PRO A 140 -18.04 -34.00 14.03
C PRO A 140 -16.60 -33.47 14.03
N GLN A 141 -15.64 -34.17 13.45
CA GLN A 141 -14.23 -33.79 13.38
C GLN A 141 -13.91 -32.98 12.12
N PHE A 142 -14.81 -32.97 11.15
CA PHE A 142 -14.60 -32.28 9.88
C PHE A 142 -15.04 -30.82 9.92
N VAL A 143 -14.46 -30.01 9.06
CA VAL A 143 -14.74 -28.58 8.96
C VAL A 143 -16.15 -28.30 8.41
N ARG A 144 -16.61 -29.15 7.50
CA ARG A 144 -17.92 -29.09 6.85
C ARG A 144 -18.45 -30.49 6.53
N GLU A 145 -19.68 -30.56 6.07
CA GLU A 145 -20.27 -31.80 5.56
C GLU A 145 -19.45 -32.38 4.38
N VAL A 146 -19.35 -33.69 4.35
CA VAL A 146 -18.63 -34.41 3.30
C VAL A 146 -19.49 -34.42 2.03
N SER A 147 -18.94 -33.94 0.94
CA SER A 147 -19.62 -33.95 -0.35
C SER A 147 -19.23 -35.19 -1.18
N LYS A 148 -20.08 -35.54 -2.16
CA LYS A 148 -19.75 -36.58 -3.13
C LYS A 148 -18.43 -36.33 -3.85
N GLU A 149 -18.12 -35.07 -4.14
CA GLU A 149 -16.85 -34.66 -4.76
C GLU A 149 -15.65 -34.96 -3.87
N ASP A 150 -15.78 -34.76 -2.55
CA ASP A 150 -14.73 -35.11 -1.60
C ASP A 150 -14.46 -36.61 -1.59
N ILE A 151 -15.51 -37.42 -1.62
CA ILE A 151 -15.40 -38.86 -1.67
C ILE A 151 -14.75 -39.35 -2.98
N LEU A 152 -15.12 -38.76 -4.11
CA LEU A 152 -14.46 -39.06 -5.40
C LEU A 152 -12.97 -38.71 -5.36
N LYS A 153 -12.57 -37.57 -4.76
CA LYS A 153 -11.17 -37.23 -4.56
C LYS A 153 -10.43 -38.25 -3.68
N LEU A 154 -11.09 -38.79 -2.64
CA LEU A 154 -10.49 -39.85 -1.81
C LEU A 154 -10.22 -41.13 -2.63
N MET A 155 -11.11 -41.48 -3.55
CA MET A 155 -10.94 -42.64 -4.42
C MET A 155 -9.81 -42.47 -5.44
N GLU A 156 -9.46 -41.25 -5.79
CA GLU A 156 -8.33 -40.95 -6.69
C GLU A 156 -6.95 -41.01 -5.98
N ILE A 157 -6.91 -41.25 -4.68
CA ILE A 157 -5.65 -41.33 -3.92
C ILE A 157 -4.85 -42.55 -4.41
N LYS A 158 -3.66 -42.26 -4.92
CA LYS A 158 -2.78 -43.32 -5.45
C LYS A 158 -2.29 -44.24 -4.33
N MET A 159 -2.27 -45.55 -4.60
CA MET A 159 -1.78 -46.55 -3.66
C MET A 159 -0.37 -46.24 -3.11
N ALA A 160 0.50 -45.65 -3.94
CA ALA A 160 1.85 -45.18 -3.50
C ALA A 160 1.79 -44.12 -2.38
N ARG A 161 0.74 -43.30 -2.32
CA ARG A 161 0.52 -42.31 -1.26
C ARG A 161 0.06 -42.99 0.02
N ILE A 162 -0.85 -43.95 -0.11
CA ILE A 162 -1.34 -44.77 1.01
C ILE A 162 -0.19 -45.53 1.67
N LEU A 163 0.68 -46.17 0.88
CA LEU A 163 1.84 -46.92 1.39
C LEU A 163 2.89 -46.05 2.09
N LYS A 164 2.99 -44.78 1.71
CA LYS A 164 3.90 -43.79 2.32
C LYS A 164 3.26 -43.01 3.45
N PHE A 165 2.00 -43.27 3.77
CA PHE A 165 1.28 -42.54 4.80
C PHE A 165 1.95 -42.77 6.16
N ASN A 166 2.13 -41.66 6.89
CA ASN A 166 2.64 -41.62 8.26
C ASN A 166 1.67 -40.83 9.10
N LYS A 167 1.11 -41.46 10.12
CA LYS A 167 0.11 -40.85 11.04
C LYS A 167 0.66 -39.62 11.71
N ASP A 168 1.83 -39.70 12.32
CA ASP A 168 2.41 -38.59 13.10
C ASP A 168 2.60 -37.35 12.22
N LYS A 169 3.10 -37.54 10.99
CA LYS A 169 3.25 -36.44 10.02
C LYS A 169 1.91 -35.87 9.56
N ALA A 170 0.89 -36.70 9.44
CA ALA A 170 -0.46 -36.22 9.11
C ALA A 170 -1.04 -35.38 10.27
N ASP A 171 -0.84 -35.82 11.50
CA ASP A 171 -1.27 -35.09 12.69
C ASP A 171 -0.53 -33.75 12.84
N GLU A 172 0.78 -33.73 12.65
CA GLU A 172 1.59 -32.51 12.62
C GLU A 172 1.11 -31.54 11.53
N TYR A 173 0.80 -32.06 10.34
CA TYR A 173 0.30 -31.24 9.23
C TYR A 173 -1.06 -30.63 9.55
N ILE A 174 -1.98 -31.42 10.08
CA ILE A 174 -3.32 -30.96 10.50
C ILE A 174 -3.20 -29.92 11.63
N ALA A 175 -2.32 -30.14 12.61
CA ALA A 175 -2.08 -29.19 13.68
C ALA A 175 -1.55 -27.85 13.16
N ARG A 176 -0.62 -27.90 12.19
CA ARG A 176 -0.10 -26.70 11.53
C ARG A 176 -1.18 -25.93 10.79
N LEU A 177 -2.05 -26.60 10.04
CA LEU A 177 -3.16 -25.94 9.34
C LEU A 177 -4.14 -25.26 10.33
N LYS A 178 -4.41 -25.90 11.46
CA LYS A 178 -5.25 -25.32 12.52
C LYS A 178 -4.62 -24.08 13.11
N GLU A 179 -3.32 -24.07 13.35
CA GLU A 179 -2.62 -22.89 13.87
C GLU A 179 -2.60 -21.76 12.83
N GLU A 180 -2.39 -22.08 11.54
CA GLU A 180 -2.46 -21.11 10.44
C GLU A 180 -3.84 -20.43 10.36
N ILE A 181 -4.93 -21.23 10.46
CA ILE A 181 -6.30 -20.67 10.51
C ILE A 181 -6.46 -19.73 11.69
N LYS A 182 -5.97 -20.10 12.86
CA LYS A 182 -6.04 -19.28 14.07
C LYS A 182 -5.26 -17.95 13.92
N GLU A 183 -4.08 -17.99 13.29
CA GLU A 183 -3.33 -16.77 12.96
C GLU A 183 -4.08 -15.86 11.98
N ILE A 184 -4.77 -16.46 10.97
CA ILE A 184 -5.58 -15.70 10.03
C ILE A 184 -6.80 -15.09 10.73
N ASP A 185 -7.46 -15.84 11.62
CA ASP A 185 -8.60 -15.36 12.41
C ASP A 185 -8.20 -14.21 13.34
N ASP A 186 -7.02 -14.27 13.96
CA ASP A 186 -6.48 -13.18 14.77
C ASP A 186 -6.22 -11.92 13.95
N LYS A 187 -5.60 -12.06 12.76
CA LYS A 187 -5.40 -10.95 11.83
C LYS A 187 -6.73 -10.34 11.35
N LEU A 188 -7.74 -11.15 11.11
CA LEU A 188 -9.09 -10.68 10.75
C LEU A 188 -9.78 -9.96 11.90
N ALA A 189 -9.63 -10.43 13.13
CA ALA A 189 -10.15 -9.78 14.33
C ALA A 189 -9.49 -8.42 14.58
N HIS A 190 -8.19 -8.29 14.25
CA HIS A 190 -7.38 -7.08 14.43
C HIS A 190 -6.97 -6.47 13.08
N ILE A 191 -7.88 -6.44 12.11
CA ILE A 191 -7.58 -6.07 10.71
C ILE A 191 -6.95 -4.67 10.56
N VAL A 192 -7.29 -3.72 11.44
CA VAL A 192 -6.70 -2.36 11.41
C VAL A 192 -5.23 -2.42 11.78
N ASP A 193 -4.87 -3.12 12.86
CA ASP A 193 -3.49 -3.28 13.33
C ASP A 193 -2.66 -4.06 12.30
N TYR A 194 -3.26 -5.08 11.70
CA TYR A 194 -2.64 -5.81 10.58
C TYR A 194 -2.36 -4.89 9.39
N THR A 195 -3.30 -4.03 9.01
CA THR A 195 -3.12 -3.07 7.92
C THR A 195 -2.02 -2.05 8.24
N ILE A 196 -1.95 -1.57 9.49
CA ILE A 196 -0.87 -0.67 9.94
C ILE A 196 0.49 -1.36 9.85
N SER A 197 0.58 -2.61 10.31
CA SER A 197 1.81 -3.42 10.24
C SER A 197 2.24 -3.67 8.79
N TRP A 198 1.29 -3.88 7.88
CA TRP A 198 1.54 -4.03 6.45
C TRP A 198 2.16 -2.76 5.86
N TYR A 199 1.59 -1.57 6.16
CA TYR A 199 2.18 -0.29 5.73
C TYR A 199 3.55 -0.04 6.37
N GLN A 200 3.76 -0.43 7.62
CA GLN A 200 5.06 -0.34 8.28
C GLN A 200 6.11 -1.20 7.56
N SER A 201 5.76 -2.43 7.18
CA SER A 201 6.65 -3.31 6.42
C SER A 201 7.05 -2.73 5.07
N LEU A 202 6.10 -2.09 4.37
CA LEU A 202 6.39 -1.36 3.12
C LEU A 202 7.35 -0.19 3.34
N LYS A 203 7.13 0.58 4.41
CA LYS A 203 8.01 1.70 4.78
C LYS A 203 9.42 1.23 5.08
N ASP A 204 9.56 0.13 5.83
CA ASP A 204 10.87 -0.42 6.21
C ASP A 204 11.62 -0.96 4.98
N LYS A 205 10.89 -1.57 4.04
CA LYS A 205 11.45 -2.14 2.82
C LYS A 205 11.86 -1.08 1.78
N TYR A 206 11.03 -0.07 1.58
CA TYR A 206 11.18 0.88 0.48
C TYR A 206 11.44 2.33 0.92
N GLY A 207 11.19 2.69 2.18
CA GLY A 207 11.25 4.06 2.66
C GLY A 207 12.61 4.74 2.51
N LYS A 208 13.70 3.97 2.49
CA LYS A 208 15.06 4.49 2.29
C LYS A 208 15.27 5.05 0.88
N ASP A 209 14.60 4.45 -0.12
CA ASP A 209 14.71 4.84 -1.52
C ASP A 209 13.85 6.08 -1.81
N TYR A 210 12.90 6.39 -0.94
CA TYR A 210 11.97 7.51 -1.07
C TYR A 210 12.01 8.46 0.13
N PRO A 211 13.16 9.10 0.43
CA PRO A 211 13.26 10.04 1.55
C PRO A 211 12.36 11.25 1.31
N ARG A 212 11.66 11.69 2.35
CA ARG A 212 10.85 12.90 2.27
C ARG A 212 11.76 14.11 2.14
N ARG A 213 11.64 14.86 1.04
CA ARG A 213 12.39 16.09 0.76
C ARG A 213 11.54 17.34 0.98
N THR A 214 10.22 17.20 1.08
CA THR A 214 9.30 18.32 1.26
C THR A 214 9.25 18.72 2.73
N GLU A 215 9.51 20.00 3.02
CA GLU A 215 9.30 20.61 4.32
C GLU A 215 7.90 21.23 4.38
N ILE A 216 7.20 21.02 5.50
CA ILE A 216 5.92 21.69 5.75
C ILE A 216 6.24 22.95 6.52
N ARG A 217 6.09 24.10 5.86
CA ARG A 217 6.26 25.42 6.45
C ARG A 217 5.00 26.26 6.21
N SER A 218 4.65 27.11 7.17
CA SER A 218 3.78 28.25 6.90
C SER A 218 4.65 29.32 6.25
N PHE A 219 4.34 29.68 5.01
CA PHE A 219 4.99 30.83 4.40
C PHE A 219 4.38 32.12 5.01
N ASP A 220 5.17 32.89 5.72
CA ASP A 220 4.82 34.27 5.96
C ASP A 220 4.72 34.96 4.60
N THR A 221 3.61 35.64 4.37
CA THR A 221 3.38 36.31 3.09
C THR A 221 4.47 37.34 2.87
N ILE A 222 5.40 37.07 1.93
CA ILE A 222 6.45 38.02 1.56
C ILE A 222 5.76 39.21 0.93
N VAL A 223 5.74 40.31 1.64
CA VAL A 223 5.17 41.58 1.14
C VAL A 223 6.18 42.20 0.19
N ALA A 224 5.94 42.10 -1.12
CA ALA A 224 6.83 42.61 -2.17
C ALA A 224 7.29 44.04 -1.95
N THR A 225 6.46 44.91 -1.36
CA THR A 225 6.80 46.30 -1.02
C THR A 225 7.85 46.43 0.09
N LYS A 226 7.98 45.45 0.99
CA LYS A 226 9.01 45.44 2.05
C LYS A 226 10.36 44.94 1.56
N VAL A 227 10.37 44.16 0.47
CA VAL A 227 11.57 43.56 -0.10
C VAL A 227 12.10 44.38 -1.27
N ALA A 228 11.27 45.26 -1.84
CA ALA A 228 11.66 46.16 -2.92
C ALA A 228 12.76 47.13 -2.44
N GLU A 229 13.89 47.13 -3.13
CA GLU A 229 14.95 48.07 -2.88
C GLU A 229 14.63 49.43 -3.50
N ALA A 230 15.01 50.51 -2.81
CA ALA A 230 14.90 51.88 -3.33
C ALA A 230 15.93 52.07 -4.46
N ASN A 231 15.46 52.22 -5.69
CA ASN A 231 16.31 52.37 -6.87
C ASN A 231 16.54 53.84 -7.23
N GLU A 232 15.66 54.73 -6.79
CA GLU A 232 15.69 56.15 -7.14
C GLU A 232 15.56 57.02 -5.89
N LYS A 233 16.22 58.18 -5.93
CA LYS A 233 16.05 59.18 -4.91
C LYS A 233 15.00 60.19 -5.37
N LEU A 234 14.01 60.45 -4.51
CA LEU A 234 13.02 61.48 -4.74
C LEU A 234 13.51 62.78 -4.14
N TYR A 235 13.55 63.83 -4.96
CA TYR A 235 13.89 65.16 -4.54
C TYR A 235 12.62 66.00 -4.37
N ILE A 236 12.54 66.71 -3.28
CA ILE A 236 11.41 67.61 -2.96
C ILE A 236 11.97 69.02 -2.79
N ASN A 237 11.59 69.94 -3.65
CA ASN A 237 11.80 71.36 -3.45
C ASN A 237 10.48 71.98 -2.91
N ARG A 238 10.49 72.40 -1.67
CA ARG A 238 9.30 72.93 -1.01
C ARG A 238 8.99 74.36 -1.40
N GLU A 239 9.97 75.12 -1.87
CA GLU A 239 9.79 76.52 -2.29
C GLU A 239 9.10 76.59 -3.66
N ASP A 240 9.48 75.74 -4.56
CA ASP A 240 8.91 75.72 -5.92
C ASP A 240 7.79 74.66 -6.08
N GLY A 241 7.50 73.93 -5.01
CA GLY A 241 6.47 72.81 -5.08
C GLY A 241 6.82 71.65 -5.99
N PHE A 242 8.11 71.45 -6.29
CA PHE A 242 8.55 70.39 -7.21
C PHE A 242 8.82 69.07 -6.47
N ILE A 243 8.33 67.98 -7.00
CA ILE A 243 8.64 66.62 -6.59
C ILE A 243 9.04 65.84 -7.83
N GLY A 244 10.26 65.26 -7.83
CA GLY A 244 10.73 64.46 -8.95
C GLY A 244 12.01 63.71 -8.68
N THR A 245 12.39 62.80 -9.58
CA THR A 245 13.69 62.14 -9.60
C THR A 245 14.66 63.07 -10.31
N GLY A 246 15.71 63.48 -9.65
CA GLY A 246 16.69 64.45 -10.17
C GLY A 246 17.52 63.91 -11.34
#